data_d2e8440a6a627bd33b8448826adc0a22
#
_entry.id   d2e8440a6a627bd33b8448826adc0a22
#
_cell.length_a   1.000
_cell.length_b   1.000
_cell.length_c   1.000
_cell.angle_alpha   90.00
_cell.angle_beta   90.00
_cell.angle_gamma   90.00
#
_symmetry.space_group_name_H-M   'P 1'
#
loop_
_entity.id
_entity.type
_entity.pdbx_description
1 polymer ?
#
loop_
_entity_poly.entity_id
_entity_poly.type
_entity_poly.pdbx_seq_one_letter_code
_entity_poly.pdbx_strand_id
1 'polypeptide(L)'
;MTPTRSHNKKEPRYLEDITYTIADSLPDEKEDLFTSSRFLGLYDENQIMDLLRKAGMVEILSAKGYRNLVINISKQDNYTSRLYVDSDSGEGETRLIELILREGVFRPKQTFIKGFDFPEGLSMLLVEWLALQDPRASFSPDKPRLPGQAHPGLGGLKNMQGMLYAFGKATGKDALIDIPEYYHAAVIYSRLYSEIYSRVYSFFSPVDAGQLQAMMRDFQGVSLAEVSSAVTFDCLRNAHTGEPAYWKPSEQIYPIAGKLHRYFEKTEYKEMARAAMKGLSFTMDWDKYRRLKDQGVTDEV
;
A
#
# COMPACT_ATOMS: atom_id res chain seq x y z
N MET A 1 -19.48 -19.79 -23.48
CA MET A 1 -18.59 -18.69 -23.90
C MET A 1 -18.81 -17.54 -22.92
N THR A 2 -18.01 -17.48 -21.89
CA THR A 2 -18.03 -16.43 -20.84
C THR A 2 -17.10 -15.31 -21.28
N PRO A 3 -17.50 -14.05 -21.24
CA PRO A 3 -16.63 -12.96 -21.63
C PRO A 3 -15.57 -12.74 -20.55
N THR A 4 -14.31 -12.93 -20.90
CA THR A 4 -13.15 -12.47 -20.15
C THR A 4 -13.22 -10.94 -20.04
N ARG A 5 -13.56 -10.42 -18.86
CA ARG A 5 -13.40 -9.00 -18.54
C ARG A 5 -11.89 -8.69 -18.52
N SER A 6 -11.40 -8.10 -19.60
CA SER A 6 -10.09 -7.45 -19.58
C SER A 6 -10.21 -6.25 -18.63
N HIS A 7 -9.51 -6.31 -17.51
CA HIS A 7 -9.29 -5.13 -16.68
C HIS A 7 -8.34 -4.22 -17.45
N ASN A 8 -8.91 -3.32 -18.27
CA ASN A 8 -8.20 -2.17 -18.78
C ASN A 8 -8.02 -1.21 -17.59
N LYS A 9 -7.00 -1.45 -16.75
CA LYS A 9 -6.54 -0.44 -15.80
C LYS A 9 -6.03 0.72 -16.64
N LYS A 10 -6.74 1.84 -16.65
CA LYS A 10 -6.16 3.13 -17.07
C LYS A 10 -4.93 3.34 -16.20
N GLU A 11 -3.77 3.52 -16.82
CA GLU A 11 -2.56 3.89 -16.08
C GLU A 11 -2.87 5.13 -15.25
N PRO A 12 -2.55 5.12 -13.95
CA PRO A 12 -2.82 6.24 -13.08
C PRO A 12 -2.11 7.49 -13.62
N ARG A 13 -2.81 8.60 -13.79
CA ARG A 13 -2.32 9.87 -14.37
C ARG A 13 -1.15 10.51 -13.64
N TYR A 14 -0.72 9.97 -12.49
CA TYR A 14 0.35 10.49 -11.63
C TYR A 14 1.65 9.68 -11.70
N LEU A 15 1.76 8.65 -12.57
CA LEU A 15 3.00 7.89 -12.73
C LEU A 15 4.16 8.76 -13.25
N GLU A 16 3.87 9.87 -13.94
CA GLU A 16 4.89 10.79 -14.45
C GLU A 16 5.62 11.58 -13.34
N ASP A 17 5.01 11.74 -12.17
CA ASP A 17 5.57 12.47 -11.02
C ASP A 17 6.30 11.58 -10.00
N ILE A 18 6.24 10.25 -10.16
CA ILE A 18 6.79 9.29 -9.20
C ILE A 18 8.32 9.21 -9.32
N THR A 19 8.96 9.24 -8.16
CA THR A 19 10.41 9.40 -8.01
C THR A 19 11.20 8.10 -8.17
N TYR A 20 10.58 6.98 -8.51
CA TYR A 20 11.34 5.76 -8.72
C TYR A 20 11.72 5.56 -10.18
N THR A 21 12.95 5.17 -10.41
CA THR A 21 13.38 4.62 -11.67
C THR A 21 13.24 3.10 -11.56
N ILE A 22 12.43 2.51 -12.44
CA ILE A 22 12.48 1.07 -12.66
C ILE A 22 13.92 0.78 -13.05
N ALA A 23 14.53 -0.22 -12.45
CA ALA A 23 15.92 -0.56 -12.74
C ALA A 23 16.06 -1.14 -14.16
N ASP A 24 16.06 -0.27 -15.16
CA ASP A 24 16.50 -0.62 -16.51
C ASP A 24 18.03 -0.91 -16.60
N SER A 25 18.70 -0.94 -15.43
CA SER A 25 20.16 -1.06 -15.34
C SER A 25 20.64 -2.12 -14.35
N LEU A 26 19.86 -3.18 -14.12
CA LEU A 26 20.46 -4.42 -13.63
C LEU A 26 21.08 -5.13 -14.83
N PRO A 27 22.25 -5.78 -14.69
CA PRO A 27 22.90 -6.47 -15.79
C PRO A 27 21.92 -7.41 -16.48
N ASP A 28 21.93 -7.40 -17.81
CA ASP A 28 21.26 -8.39 -18.67
C ASP A 28 21.85 -9.79 -18.39
N GLU A 29 21.50 -10.39 -17.28
CA GLU A 29 21.59 -11.82 -17.14
C GLU A 29 20.39 -12.39 -17.90
N LYS A 30 20.64 -12.70 -19.17
CA LYS A 30 19.77 -13.53 -20.02
C LYS A 30 19.72 -14.93 -19.42
N GLU A 31 18.98 -15.10 -18.35
CA GLU A 31 18.54 -16.41 -17.89
C GLU A 31 17.04 -16.53 -18.10
N ASP A 32 16.70 -17.53 -18.87
CA ASP A 32 15.38 -18.08 -19.20
C ASP A 32 14.17 -17.44 -18.55
N LEU A 33 13.52 -16.53 -19.27
CA LEU A 33 12.30 -15.80 -18.93
C LEU A 33 11.08 -16.68 -18.56
N PHE A 34 11.21 -18.01 -18.61
CA PHE A 34 10.07 -18.93 -18.51
C PHE A 34 10.22 -20.06 -17.48
N THR A 35 11.28 -20.12 -16.68
CA THR A 35 11.57 -21.31 -15.86
C THR A 35 11.56 -21.14 -14.35
N SER A 36 11.39 -19.96 -13.79
CA SER A 36 11.27 -19.83 -12.33
C SER A 36 9.83 -19.55 -11.90
N SER A 37 9.09 -20.59 -11.52
CA SER A 37 7.79 -20.51 -10.83
C SER A 37 7.92 -20.05 -9.37
N ARG A 38 8.97 -19.29 -9.04
CA ARG A 38 9.25 -18.87 -7.67
C ARG A 38 8.93 -17.40 -7.45
N PHE A 39 8.21 -17.10 -6.40
CA PHE A 39 7.95 -15.74 -5.95
C PHE A 39 9.25 -15.07 -5.49
N LEU A 40 9.56 -13.89 -6.06
CA LEU A 40 10.82 -13.16 -5.87
C LEU A 40 12.08 -14.01 -6.22
N GLY A 41 11.93 -15.03 -7.06
CA GLY A 41 13.02 -15.97 -7.40
C GLY A 41 13.41 -16.92 -6.26
N LEU A 42 12.79 -16.82 -5.09
CA LEU A 42 13.19 -17.54 -3.87
C LEU A 42 12.18 -18.60 -3.43
N TYR A 43 10.88 -18.30 -3.46
CA TYR A 43 9.86 -19.09 -2.77
C TYR A 43 8.95 -19.82 -3.77
N ASP A 44 8.84 -21.13 -3.63
CA ASP A 44 7.80 -21.94 -4.26
C ASP A 44 6.48 -21.89 -3.46
N GLU A 45 5.43 -22.53 -3.98
CA GLU A 45 4.09 -22.54 -3.38
C GLU A 45 4.09 -23.13 -1.95
N ASN A 46 4.86 -24.20 -1.73
CA ASN A 46 4.97 -24.83 -0.40
C ASN A 46 5.64 -23.91 0.60
N GLN A 47 6.72 -23.24 0.19
CA GLN A 47 7.43 -22.27 1.02
C GLN A 47 6.55 -21.06 1.35
N ILE A 48 5.75 -20.57 0.39
CA ILE A 48 4.76 -19.51 0.64
C ILE A 48 3.69 -19.99 1.63
N MET A 49 3.17 -21.23 1.47
CA MET A 49 2.20 -21.79 2.42
C MET A 49 2.77 -21.84 3.84
N ASP A 50 4.03 -22.23 3.99
CA ASP A 50 4.70 -22.26 5.30
C ASP A 50 4.90 -20.86 5.90
N LEU A 51 5.18 -19.85 5.07
CA LEU A 51 5.24 -18.46 5.52
C LEU A 51 3.87 -17.93 5.94
N LEU A 52 2.79 -18.27 5.22
CA LEU A 52 1.42 -17.93 5.59
C LEU A 52 1.04 -18.54 6.95
N ARG A 53 1.40 -19.81 7.20
CA ARG A 53 1.21 -20.46 8.51
C ARG A 53 1.99 -19.75 9.61
N LYS A 54 3.29 -19.52 9.40
CA LYS A 54 4.15 -18.83 10.38
C LYS A 54 3.67 -17.42 10.69
N ALA A 55 3.08 -16.75 9.71
CA ALA A 55 2.50 -15.42 9.88
C ALA A 55 1.11 -15.45 10.56
N GLY A 56 0.48 -16.60 10.77
CA GLY A 56 -0.88 -16.71 11.31
C GLY A 56 -2.00 -16.39 10.31
N MET A 57 -1.67 -16.31 9.02
CA MET A 57 -2.67 -16.04 7.98
C MET A 57 -3.59 -17.22 7.73
N VAL A 58 -3.05 -18.46 7.80
CA VAL A 58 -3.84 -19.68 7.62
C VAL A 58 -4.89 -19.80 8.72
N GLU A 59 -4.56 -19.44 9.95
CA GLU A 59 -5.47 -19.43 11.10
C GLU A 59 -6.61 -18.43 10.89
N ILE A 60 -6.30 -17.22 10.41
CA ILE A 60 -7.29 -16.19 10.09
C ILE A 60 -8.25 -16.69 9.01
N LEU A 61 -7.73 -17.28 7.94
CA LEU A 61 -8.53 -17.83 6.84
C LEU A 61 -9.40 -19.01 7.29
N SER A 62 -8.82 -19.92 8.08
CA SER A 62 -9.52 -21.07 8.63
C SER A 62 -10.65 -20.68 9.57
N ALA A 63 -10.45 -19.66 10.41
CA ALA A 63 -11.48 -19.11 11.29
C ALA A 63 -12.67 -18.50 10.53
N LYS A 64 -12.45 -18.05 9.29
CA LYS A 64 -13.49 -17.58 8.36
C LYS A 64 -14.11 -18.69 7.51
N GLY A 65 -13.71 -19.95 7.72
CA GLY A 65 -14.22 -21.11 7.01
C GLY A 65 -13.58 -21.38 5.65
N TYR A 66 -12.49 -20.67 5.31
CA TYR A 66 -11.72 -20.97 4.10
C TYR A 66 -10.82 -22.16 4.33
N ARG A 67 -10.90 -23.13 3.43
CA ARG A 67 -10.12 -24.38 3.46
C ARG A 67 -9.57 -24.64 2.05
N ASN A 68 -8.68 -25.62 1.93
CA ASN A 68 -8.09 -26.01 0.64
C ASN A 68 -7.50 -24.78 -0.09
N LEU A 69 -6.59 -24.07 0.58
CA LEU A 69 -5.93 -22.91 0.01
C LEU A 69 -5.03 -23.32 -1.15
N VAL A 70 -5.16 -22.63 -2.26
CA VAL A 70 -4.35 -22.82 -3.47
C VAL A 70 -3.47 -21.59 -3.64
N ILE A 71 -2.17 -21.83 -3.80
CA ILE A 71 -1.17 -20.78 -4.06
C ILE A 71 -0.88 -20.78 -5.55
N ASN A 72 -0.95 -19.60 -6.15
CA ASN A 72 -0.55 -19.38 -7.53
C ASN A 72 0.53 -18.30 -7.58
N ILE A 73 1.63 -18.59 -8.25
CA ILE A 73 2.75 -17.67 -8.42
C ILE A 73 2.90 -17.39 -9.91
N SER A 74 3.06 -16.14 -10.28
CA SER A 74 3.38 -15.75 -11.64
C SER A 74 4.34 -14.58 -11.67
N LYS A 75 5.08 -14.45 -12.76
CA LYS A 75 5.93 -13.29 -13.06
C LYS A 75 5.33 -12.52 -14.23
N GLN A 76 5.33 -11.21 -14.14
CA GLN A 76 4.93 -10.35 -15.25
C GLN A 76 6.15 -9.99 -16.11
N ASP A 77 7.28 -9.78 -15.44
CA ASP A 77 8.59 -9.45 -16.01
C ASP A 77 9.68 -9.92 -15.01
N ASN A 78 10.94 -9.59 -15.28
CA ASN A 78 12.07 -9.99 -14.43
C ASN A 78 12.03 -9.39 -13.02
N TYR A 79 11.25 -8.33 -12.81
CA TYR A 79 11.23 -7.55 -11.56
C TYR A 79 9.93 -7.67 -10.81
N THR A 80 8.84 -8.10 -11.48
CA THR A 80 7.48 -8.12 -10.90
C THR A 80 7.03 -9.54 -10.63
N SER A 81 6.88 -9.86 -9.35
CA SER A 81 6.35 -11.13 -8.86
C SER A 81 4.91 -10.97 -8.35
N ARG A 82 4.04 -11.90 -8.74
CA ARG A 82 2.64 -11.94 -8.32
C ARG A 82 2.37 -13.20 -7.51
N LEU A 83 1.69 -13.02 -6.41
CA LEU A 83 1.25 -14.08 -5.51
C LEU A 83 -0.25 -13.98 -5.34
N TYR A 84 -0.91 -15.09 -5.54
CA TYR A 84 -2.34 -15.25 -5.33
C TYR A 84 -2.60 -16.38 -4.34
N VAL A 85 -3.53 -16.15 -3.42
CA VAL A 85 -4.05 -17.20 -2.54
C VAL A 85 -5.54 -17.28 -2.76
N ASP A 86 -5.97 -18.40 -3.28
CA ASP A 86 -7.37 -18.72 -3.56
C ASP A 86 -7.86 -19.81 -2.60
N SER A 87 -9.17 -19.91 -2.40
CA SER A 87 -9.80 -21.05 -1.72
C SER A 87 -10.56 -21.90 -2.73
N ASP A 88 -10.28 -23.20 -2.78
CA ASP A 88 -10.97 -24.17 -3.64
C ASP A 88 -12.32 -24.59 -3.05
N SER A 89 -13.05 -23.70 -2.42
CA SER A 89 -14.26 -24.02 -1.69
C SER A 89 -15.51 -23.36 -2.23
N GLY A 90 -15.97 -23.74 -3.43
CA GLY A 90 -17.32 -23.47 -3.85
C GLY A 90 -17.49 -22.53 -5.06
N GLU A 91 -18.72 -22.11 -5.27
CA GLU A 91 -19.11 -21.20 -6.35
C GLU A 91 -18.76 -19.74 -5.99
N GLY A 92 -18.36 -18.95 -6.98
CA GLY A 92 -18.10 -17.52 -6.86
C GLY A 92 -16.61 -17.14 -6.83
N GLU A 93 -16.33 -15.94 -6.36
CA GLU A 93 -14.96 -15.43 -6.26
C GLU A 93 -14.19 -16.13 -5.13
N THR A 94 -13.06 -16.70 -5.46
CA THR A 94 -12.23 -17.49 -4.53
C THR A 94 -10.97 -16.77 -4.09
N ARG A 95 -10.63 -15.61 -4.70
CA ARG A 95 -9.45 -14.84 -4.40
C ARG A 95 -9.50 -14.21 -3.01
N LEU A 96 -8.57 -14.62 -2.14
CA LEU A 96 -8.45 -14.16 -0.76
C LEU A 96 -7.31 -13.18 -0.56
N ILE A 97 -6.17 -13.46 -1.19
CA ILE A 97 -4.98 -12.62 -1.14
C ILE A 97 -4.47 -12.42 -2.56
N GLU A 98 -4.19 -11.18 -2.88
CA GLU A 98 -3.44 -10.79 -4.08
C GLU A 98 -2.32 -9.86 -3.67
N LEU A 99 -1.09 -10.22 -4.01
CA LEU A 99 0.11 -9.44 -3.72
C LEU A 99 0.94 -9.33 -4.98
N ILE A 100 1.24 -8.09 -5.37
CA ILE A 100 2.15 -7.78 -6.47
C ILE A 100 3.32 -6.98 -5.90
N LEU A 101 4.51 -7.53 -6.01
CA LEU A 101 5.75 -6.90 -5.59
C LEU A 101 6.65 -6.66 -6.79
N ARG A 102 7.21 -5.45 -6.87
CA ARG A 102 8.23 -5.09 -7.86
C ARG A 102 9.54 -4.78 -7.18
N GLU A 103 10.61 -5.41 -7.66
CA GLU A 103 11.98 -5.07 -7.29
C GLU A 103 12.45 -3.83 -8.02
N GLY A 104 13.19 -2.96 -7.35
CA GLY A 104 13.69 -1.73 -7.96
C GLY A 104 14.66 -0.96 -7.09
N VAL A 105 15.00 0.23 -7.57
CA VAL A 105 15.83 1.21 -6.84
C VAL A 105 15.08 2.52 -6.74
N PHE A 106 14.82 2.94 -5.52
CA PHE A 106 14.26 4.26 -5.24
C PHE A 106 15.36 5.32 -5.26
N ARG A 107 15.22 6.32 -6.12
CA ARG A 107 16.12 7.46 -6.21
C ARG A 107 15.36 8.73 -5.88
N PRO A 108 15.56 9.30 -4.67
CA PRO A 108 14.89 10.55 -4.29
C PRO A 108 15.21 11.68 -5.26
N LYS A 109 14.19 12.43 -5.71
CA LYS A 109 14.37 13.61 -6.56
C LYS A 109 15.02 14.79 -5.81
N GLN A 110 14.92 14.80 -4.48
CA GLN A 110 15.49 15.85 -3.64
C GLN A 110 15.99 15.31 -2.31
N THR A 111 16.96 16.00 -1.74
CA THR A 111 17.48 15.74 -0.40
C THR A 111 16.75 16.62 0.61
N PHE A 112 15.98 16.01 1.50
CA PHE A 112 15.30 16.74 2.58
C PHE A 112 16.20 16.96 3.80
N ILE A 113 17.05 15.98 4.10
CA ILE A 113 17.90 15.97 5.30
C ILE A 113 19.35 15.91 4.86
N LYS A 114 20.14 16.85 5.33
CA LYS A 114 21.58 16.94 5.00
C LYS A 114 22.29 15.62 5.36
N GLY A 115 23.07 15.10 4.42
CA GLY A 115 23.81 13.84 4.57
C GLY A 115 22.98 12.56 4.33
N PHE A 116 21.77 12.72 3.76
CA PHE A 116 20.90 11.62 3.33
C PHE A 116 20.43 11.81 1.88
N ASP A 117 21.36 11.99 0.99
CA ASP A 117 21.16 12.20 -0.46
C ASP A 117 21.02 10.89 -1.26
N PHE A 118 21.44 9.75 -0.69
CA PHE A 118 21.32 8.40 -1.29
C PHE A 118 21.73 8.36 -2.78
N PRO A 119 22.96 8.71 -3.15
CA PRO A 119 23.38 8.84 -4.55
C PRO A 119 23.25 7.52 -5.33
N GLU A 120 23.48 6.38 -4.69
CA GLU A 120 23.28 5.04 -5.28
C GLU A 120 21.79 4.62 -5.30
N GLY A 121 20.93 5.42 -4.68
CA GLY A 121 19.54 5.06 -4.42
C GLY A 121 19.38 4.07 -3.25
N LEU A 122 18.17 3.56 -3.12
CA LEU A 122 17.76 2.61 -2.09
C LEU A 122 17.16 1.40 -2.79
N SER A 123 17.74 0.23 -2.60
CA SER A 123 17.14 -1.01 -3.12
C SER A 123 15.80 -1.25 -2.43
N MET A 124 14.76 -1.57 -3.20
CA MET A 124 13.40 -1.65 -2.69
C MET A 124 12.61 -2.85 -3.18
N LEU A 125 11.60 -3.23 -2.38
CA LEU A 125 10.39 -3.89 -2.88
C LEU A 125 9.26 -2.86 -2.87
N LEU A 126 8.74 -2.54 -4.04
CA LEU A 126 7.52 -1.75 -4.20
C LEU A 126 6.32 -2.68 -4.08
N VAL A 127 5.41 -2.35 -3.18
CA VAL A 127 4.10 -2.99 -3.08
C VAL A 127 3.19 -2.33 -4.11
N GLU A 128 3.14 -2.89 -5.33
CA GLU A 128 2.26 -2.35 -6.39
C GLU A 128 0.80 -2.64 -6.12
N TRP A 129 0.51 -3.77 -5.45
CA TRP A 129 -0.83 -4.15 -5.09
C TRP A 129 -0.85 -5.08 -3.89
N LEU A 130 -1.75 -4.84 -2.96
CA LEU A 130 -2.06 -5.74 -1.87
C LEU A 130 -3.56 -5.73 -1.60
N ALA A 131 -4.22 -6.84 -1.88
CA ALA A 131 -5.61 -7.09 -1.47
C ALA A 131 -5.67 -8.26 -0.49
N LEU A 132 -6.35 -8.04 0.63
CA LEU A 132 -6.69 -9.04 1.64
C LEU A 132 -8.21 -8.98 1.79
N GLN A 133 -8.94 -9.84 1.10
CA GLN A 133 -10.39 -9.71 0.95
C GLN A 133 -11.15 -10.95 1.37
N ASP A 134 -12.36 -10.75 1.87
CA ASP A 134 -13.30 -11.78 2.29
C ASP A 134 -14.53 -11.74 1.36
N PRO A 135 -14.51 -12.46 0.22
CA PRO A 135 -15.59 -12.39 -0.76
C PRO A 135 -16.93 -12.96 -0.27
N ARG A 136 -16.94 -13.70 0.85
CA ARG A 136 -18.16 -14.20 1.48
C ARG A 136 -18.78 -13.23 2.48
N ALA A 137 -18.02 -12.23 2.91
CA ALA A 137 -18.51 -11.24 3.85
C ALA A 137 -19.22 -10.09 3.14
N SER A 138 -20.14 -9.45 3.85
CA SER A 138 -20.79 -8.21 3.43
C SER A 138 -20.27 -7.04 4.26
N PHE A 139 -20.24 -5.84 3.67
CA PHE A 139 -19.98 -4.62 4.41
C PHE A 139 -21.08 -4.36 5.45
N SER A 140 -20.70 -3.76 6.55
CA SER A 140 -21.62 -3.43 7.65
C SER A 140 -21.33 -2.02 8.17
N PRO A 141 -22.24 -1.42 8.97
CA PRO A 141 -21.97 -0.10 9.57
C PRO A 141 -20.67 -0.05 10.37
N ASP A 142 -20.28 -1.14 11.03
CA ASP A 142 -19.02 -1.25 11.80
C ASP A 142 -17.79 -1.48 10.91
N LYS A 143 -18.02 -1.95 9.69
CA LYS A 143 -17.00 -2.18 8.66
C LYS A 143 -17.48 -1.61 7.33
N PRO A 144 -17.57 -0.29 7.22
CA PRO A 144 -18.03 0.37 6.01
C PRO A 144 -17.01 0.15 4.87
N ARG A 145 -17.51 0.19 3.65
CA ARG A 145 -16.69 0.09 2.45
C ARG A 145 -15.70 1.26 2.38
N LEU A 146 -14.45 0.95 2.11
CA LEU A 146 -13.43 1.93 1.76
C LEU A 146 -13.36 2.08 0.24
N PRO A 147 -12.96 3.26 -0.30
CA PRO A 147 -12.74 3.45 -1.73
C PRO A 147 -11.87 2.34 -2.33
N GLY A 148 -12.22 1.87 -3.52
CA GLY A 148 -11.50 0.79 -4.22
C GLY A 148 -11.70 -0.62 -3.67
N GLN A 149 -12.42 -0.83 -2.58
CA GLN A 149 -12.70 -2.17 -2.05
C GLN A 149 -13.86 -2.85 -2.78
N ALA A 150 -13.65 -4.06 -3.30
CA ALA A 150 -14.71 -4.92 -3.80
C ALA A 150 -15.39 -5.69 -2.65
N HIS A 151 -14.61 -6.14 -1.66
CA HIS A 151 -15.05 -6.96 -0.54
C HIS A 151 -14.50 -6.46 0.80
N PRO A 152 -15.13 -6.79 1.94
CA PRO A 152 -14.56 -6.53 3.25
C PRO A 152 -13.18 -7.16 3.42
N GLY A 153 -12.31 -6.51 4.19
CA GLY A 153 -10.98 -7.02 4.45
C GLY A 153 -10.95 -8.24 5.36
N LEU A 154 -9.97 -9.12 5.17
CA LEU A 154 -9.72 -10.31 6.01
C LEU A 154 -9.30 -9.98 7.45
N GLY A 155 -8.75 -8.77 7.70
CA GLY A 155 -8.22 -8.38 9.01
C GLY A 155 -6.77 -8.83 9.27
N GLY A 156 -6.11 -9.45 8.28
CA GLY A 156 -4.75 -10.00 8.41
C GLY A 156 -3.60 -9.07 8.01
N LEU A 157 -3.82 -7.75 7.90
CA LEU A 157 -2.81 -6.84 7.37
C LEU A 157 -1.52 -6.78 8.22
N LYS A 158 -1.65 -6.83 9.55
CA LYS A 158 -0.48 -6.88 10.45
C LYS A 158 0.37 -8.15 10.23
N ASN A 159 -0.28 -9.27 9.99
CA ASN A 159 0.35 -10.56 9.70
C ASN A 159 1.06 -10.51 8.34
N MET A 160 0.40 -9.97 7.32
CA MET A 160 0.98 -9.76 5.99
C MET A 160 2.18 -8.83 6.03
N GLN A 161 2.15 -7.78 6.86
CA GLN A 161 3.30 -6.87 7.04
C GLN A 161 4.55 -7.63 7.53
N GLY A 162 4.39 -8.60 8.41
CA GLY A 162 5.49 -9.47 8.85
C GLY A 162 6.10 -10.27 7.69
N MET A 163 5.27 -10.79 6.79
CA MET A 163 5.73 -11.49 5.57
C MET A 163 6.44 -10.53 4.61
N LEU A 164 5.88 -9.35 4.35
CA LEU A 164 6.51 -8.34 3.50
C LEU A 164 7.91 -7.97 4.01
N TYR A 165 8.04 -7.77 5.32
CA TYR A 165 9.35 -7.52 5.93
C TYR A 165 10.31 -8.69 5.75
N ALA A 166 9.84 -9.93 5.94
CA ALA A 166 10.66 -11.13 5.72
C ALA A 166 11.12 -11.22 4.25
N PHE A 167 10.26 -10.91 3.28
CA PHE A 167 10.61 -10.86 1.86
C PHE A 167 11.69 -9.81 1.58
N GLY A 168 11.52 -8.58 2.09
CA GLY A 168 12.49 -7.52 1.91
C GLY A 168 13.85 -7.87 2.51
N LYS A 169 13.88 -8.53 3.69
CA LYS A 169 15.11 -9.02 4.31
C LYS A 169 15.78 -10.14 3.51
N ALA A 170 15.01 -11.12 3.05
CA ALA A 170 15.52 -12.26 2.29
C ALA A 170 16.10 -11.85 0.93
N THR A 171 15.52 -10.80 0.31
CA THR A 171 15.99 -10.23 -0.96
C THR A 171 17.04 -9.12 -0.78
N GLY A 172 17.49 -8.85 0.45
CA GLY A 172 18.54 -7.87 0.75
C GLY A 172 18.15 -6.42 0.46
N LYS A 173 16.86 -6.06 0.54
CA LYS A 173 16.39 -4.71 0.22
C LYS A 173 16.60 -3.74 1.38
N ASP A 174 16.77 -2.47 1.03
CA ASP A 174 16.85 -1.37 2.00
C ASP A 174 15.47 -0.97 2.55
N ALA A 175 14.41 -1.15 1.75
CA ALA A 175 13.07 -0.66 2.05
C ALA A 175 11.95 -1.51 1.44
N LEU A 176 10.77 -1.51 2.11
CA LEU A 176 9.50 -1.68 1.44
C LEU A 176 8.93 -0.31 1.13
N ILE A 177 8.38 -0.13 -0.05
CA ILE A 177 7.76 1.13 -0.47
C ILE A 177 6.33 0.85 -0.91
N ASP A 178 5.42 1.72 -0.52
CA ASP A 178 4.06 1.79 -0.98
C ASP A 178 3.75 3.21 -1.44
N ILE A 179 2.87 3.35 -2.42
CA ILE A 179 2.41 4.64 -2.92
C ILE A 179 0.89 4.64 -2.78
N PRO A 180 0.38 5.03 -1.60
CA PRO A 180 -1.03 4.89 -1.28
C PRO A 180 -1.89 5.80 -2.14
N GLU A 181 -2.60 5.22 -3.09
CA GLU A 181 -3.53 5.92 -3.97
C GLU A 181 -4.65 6.60 -3.19
N TYR A 182 -5.14 5.92 -2.15
CA TYR A 182 -6.22 6.42 -1.29
C TYR A 182 -5.70 6.92 0.05
N TYR A 183 -6.33 7.97 0.56
CA TYR A 183 -6.04 8.52 1.89
C TYR A 183 -6.09 7.46 2.99
N HIS A 184 -7.10 6.57 2.98
CA HIS A 184 -7.22 5.53 4.01
C HIS A 184 -6.04 4.55 4.01
N ALA A 185 -5.49 4.22 2.85
CA ALA A 185 -4.32 3.33 2.76
C ALA A 185 -3.12 3.95 3.48
N ALA A 186 -2.84 5.23 3.22
CA ALA A 186 -1.77 5.95 3.91
C ALA A 186 -1.96 6.01 5.43
N VAL A 187 -3.20 6.26 5.89
CA VAL A 187 -3.53 6.25 7.32
C VAL A 187 -3.32 4.87 7.94
N ILE A 188 -3.80 3.82 7.27
CA ILE A 188 -3.66 2.44 7.75
C ILE A 188 -2.18 2.06 7.86
N TYR A 189 -1.38 2.28 6.82
CA TYR A 189 0.05 1.97 6.84
C TYR A 189 0.81 2.78 7.90
N SER A 190 0.50 4.06 8.06
CA SER A 190 1.13 4.90 9.09
C SER A 190 0.84 4.43 10.53
N ARG A 191 -0.21 3.63 10.74
CA ARG A 191 -0.61 3.04 12.03
C ARG A 191 -0.21 1.58 12.19
N LEU A 192 0.34 0.95 11.15
CA LEU A 192 0.84 -0.42 11.22
C LEU A 192 2.12 -0.49 12.04
N TYR A 193 1.95 -0.45 13.36
CA TYR A 193 3.04 -0.64 14.30
C TYR A 193 3.39 -2.12 14.43
N SER A 194 4.65 -2.46 14.22
CA SER A 194 5.19 -3.77 14.54
C SER A 194 5.85 -3.72 15.91
N GLU A 195 5.29 -4.43 16.89
CA GLU A 195 5.88 -4.58 18.23
C GLU A 195 7.28 -5.18 18.18
N ILE A 196 7.52 -6.10 17.21
CA ILE A 196 8.80 -6.79 17.05
C ILE A 196 9.89 -5.82 16.55
N TYR A 197 9.51 -4.83 15.75
CA TYR A 197 10.48 -3.97 15.06
C TYR A 197 10.37 -2.50 15.47
N SER A 198 9.40 -2.11 16.31
CA SER A 198 9.14 -0.74 16.76
C SER A 198 9.08 0.28 15.60
N ARG A 199 8.43 -0.10 14.48
CA ARG A 199 8.51 0.62 13.20
C ARG A 199 7.16 0.76 12.57
N VAL A 200 6.98 1.85 11.84
CA VAL A 200 5.80 2.16 11.02
C VAL A 200 6.26 2.66 9.65
N TYR A 201 5.36 2.64 8.69
CA TYR A 201 5.56 3.36 7.44
C TYR A 201 5.60 4.87 7.69
N SER A 202 6.52 5.55 7.03
CA SER A 202 6.60 7.01 7.03
C SER A 202 6.83 7.50 5.62
N PHE A 203 6.26 8.64 5.25
CA PHE A 203 6.55 9.25 3.96
C PHE A 203 8.02 9.62 3.86
N PHE A 204 8.65 9.39 2.71
CA PHE A 204 10.01 9.83 2.49
C PHE A 204 10.11 11.36 2.61
N SER A 205 9.16 12.08 2.03
CA SER A 205 9.01 13.52 2.21
C SER A 205 8.46 13.86 3.59
N PRO A 206 9.17 14.63 4.42
CA PRO A 206 8.64 15.10 5.70
C PRO A 206 7.44 16.04 5.53
N VAL A 207 7.32 16.72 4.38
CA VAL A 207 6.17 17.58 4.08
C VAL A 207 4.90 16.75 3.91
N ASP A 208 5.00 15.63 3.17
CA ASP A 208 3.86 14.72 2.95
C ASP A 208 3.48 14.00 4.25
N ALA A 209 4.47 13.65 5.08
CA ALA A 209 4.22 13.15 6.42
C ALA A 209 3.43 14.18 7.27
N GLY A 210 3.80 15.45 7.18
CA GLY A 210 3.09 16.54 7.84
C GLY A 210 1.67 16.76 7.29
N GLN A 211 1.47 16.64 5.99
CA GLN A 211 0.14 16.71 5.36
C GLN A 211 -0.78 15.60 5.88
N LEU A 212 -0.31 14.34 5.88
CA LEU A 212 -1.10 13.24 6.45
C LEU A 212 -1.48 13.51 7.90
N GLN A 213 -0.51 13.98 8.73
CA GLN A 213 -0.76 14.29 10.13
C GLN A 213 -1.76 15.44 10.31
N ALA A 214 -1.72 16.47 9.47
CA ALA A 214 -2.69 17.57 9.48
C ALA A 214 -4.11 17.05 9.16
N MET A 215 -4.25 16.25 8.10
CA MET A 215 -5.55 15.65 7.76
C MET A 215 -6.07 14.74 8.87
N MET A 216 -5.22 13.90 9.46
CA MET A 216 -5.60 13.04 10.59
C MET A 216 -6.03 13.83 11.83
N ARG A 217 -5.42 14.99 12.09
CA ARG A 217 -5.80 15.92 13.16
C ARG A 217 -7.16 16.56 12.87
N ASP A 218 -7.33 17.11 11.67
CA ASP A 218 -8.49 17.93 11.32
C ASP A 218 -9.78 17.11 11.16
N PHE A 219 -9.64 15.83 10.81
CA PHE A 219 -10.76 14.89 10.70
C PHE A 219 -10.85 13.89 11.85
N GLN A 220 -10.24 14.22 12.99
CA GLN A 220 -10.37 13.41 14.20
C GLN A 220 -11.85 13.26 14.60
N GLY A 221 -12.28 12.02 14.83
CA GLY A 221 -13.68 11.72 15.21
C GLY A 221 -14.62 11.45 14.01
N VAL A 222 -14.18 11.69 12.79
CA VAL A 222 -14.89 11.26 11.58
C VAL A 222 -14.40 9.87 11.15
N SER A 223 -15.30 9.02 10.66
CA SER A 223 -14.90 7.67 10.22
C SER A 223 -13.91 7.73 9.06
N LEU A 224 -12.91 6.83 9.09
CA LEU A 224 -11.91 6.77 8.03
C LEU A 224 -12.51 6.55 6.64
N ALA A 225 -13.60 5.77 6.57
CA ALA A 225 -14.30 5.52 5.32
C ALA A 225 -14.95 6.80 4.77
N GLU A 226 -15.62 7.58 5.62
CA GLU A 226 -16.24 8.84 5.19
C GLU A 226 -15.22 9.86 4.73
N VAL A 227 -14.12 10.04 5.49
CA VAL A 227 -13.04 10.95 5.10
C VAL A 227 -12.43 10.51 3.77
N SER A 228 -12.12 9.22 3.63
CA SER A 228 -11.51 8.71 2.41
C SER A 228 -12.41 8.85 1.18
N SER A 229 -13.70 8.50 1.32
CA SER A 229 -14.67 8.70 0.22
C SER A 229 -14.84 10.17 -0.13
N ALA A 230 -14.93 11.06 0.85
CA ALA A 230 -15.03 12.48 0.59
C ALA A 230 -13.77 13.06 -0.10
N VAL A 231 -12.59 12.56 0.26
CA VAL A 231 -11.33 12.90 -0.44
C VAL A 231 -11.36 12.41 -1.87
N THR A 232 -11.79 11.17 -2.11
CA THR A 232 -11.92 10.59 -3.47
C THR A 232 -12.92 11.36 -4.33
N PHE A 233 -13.94 11.98 -3.73
CA PHE A 233 -14.93 12.82 -4.42
C PHE A 233 -14.52 14.30 -4.54
N ASP A 234 -13.24 14.63 -4.36
CA ASP A 234 -12.69 15.99 -4.44
C ASP A 234 -13.41 16.99 -3.50
N CYS A 235 -13.82 16.54 -2.32
CA CYS A 235 -14.49 17.38 -1.32
C CYS A 235 -13.51 18.03 -0.34
N LEU A 236 -12.21 17.70 -0.39
CA LEU A 236 -11.20 18.29 0.47
C LEU A 236 -10.96 19.77 0.13
N ARG A 237 -10.83 20.62 1.14
CA ARG A 237 -10.57 22.06 1.03
C ARG A 237 -9.46 22.48 1.97
N ASN A 238 -8.67 23.46 1.55
CA ASN A 238 -7.82 24.21 2.47
C ASN A 238 -8.71 25.05 3.40
N ALA A 239 -8.57 24.89 4.71
CA ALA A 239 -9.44 25.56 5.68
C ALA A 239 -9.19 27.08 5.77
N HIS A 240 -8.01 27.57 5.37
CA HIS A 240 -7.68 29.00 5.40
C HIS A 240 -8.16 29.75 4.16
N THR A 241 -8.09 29.13 2.97
CA THR A 241 -8.40 29.78 1.70
C THR A 241 -9.76 29.38 1.12
N GLY A 242 -10.32 28.23 1.56
CA GLY A 242 -11.49 27.62 0.97
C GLY A 242 -11.24 26.92 -0.39
N GLU A 243 -10.04 27.06 -0.93
CA GLU A 243 -9.67 26.48 -2.20
C GLU A 243 -9.66 24.93 -2.17
N PRO A 244 -9.90 24.27 -3.31
CA PRO A 244 -9.77 22.83 -3.41
C PRO A 244 -8.38 22.36 -2.95
N ALA A 245 -8.36 21.29 -2.20
CA ALA A 245 -7.15 20.56 -1.84
C ALA A 245 -7.30 19.10 -2.30
N TYR A 246 -6.19 18.45 -2.56
CA TYR A 246 -6.18 17.10 -3.12
C TYR A 246 -5.26 16.19 -2.33
N TRP A 247 -5.66 14.93 -2.23
CA TRP A 247 -4.74 13.86 -1.82
C TRP A 247 -3.76 13.60 -2.97
N LYS A 248 -2.47 13.70 -2.69
CA LYS A 248 -1.42 13.36 -3.64
C LYS A 248 -0.68 12.12 -3.15
N PRO A 249 -0.76 10.99 -3.88
CA PRO A 249 0.05 9.82 -3.58
C PRO A 249 1.54 10.15 -3.60
N SER A 250 2.28 9.67 -2.61
CA SER A 250 3.73 9.76 -2.56
C SER A 250 4.32 8.56 -1.81
N GLU A 251 5.65 8.44 -1.82
CA GLU A 251 6.33 7.25 -1.35
C GLU A 251 6.26 7.14 0.18
N GLN A 252 5.55 6.13 0.66
CA GLN A 252 5.47 5.75 2.07
C GLN A 252 6.38 4.53 2.30
N ILE A 253 7.37 4.69 3.16
CA ILE A 253 8.50 3.77 3.29
C ILE A 253 8.45 3.05 4.63
N TYR A 254 8.55 1.72 4.58
CA TYR A 254 8.90 0.90 5.74
C TYR A 254 10.40 0.60 5.69
N PRO A 255 11.21 1.14 6.62
CA PRO A 255 12.65 1.00 6.58
C PRO A 255 13.10 -0.42 6.97
N ILE A 256 14.02 -1.00 6.19
CA ILE A 256 14.71 -2.26 6.50
C ILE A 256 16.16 -1.97 6.86
N ALA A 257 16.86 -1.16 6.06
CA ALA A 257 18.26 -0.80 6.29
C ALA A 257 18.41 0.26 7.39
N GLY A 258 19.48 0.14 8.17
CA GLY A 258 19.78 1.06 9.28
C GLY A 258 19.96 2.52 8.86
N LYS A 259 20.38 2.77 7.60
CA LYS A 259 20.50 4.14 7.06
C LYS A 259 19.15 4.86 6.98
N LEU A 260 18.07 4.14 6.61
CA LEU A 260 16.71 4.68 6.56
C LEU A 260 16.11 4.88 7.96
N HIS A 261 16.45 4.02 8.91
CA HIS A 261 16.04 4.25 10.30
C HIS A 261 16.61 5.56 10.82
N ARG A 262 17.93 5.77 10.62
CA ARG A 262 18.60 7.03 11.02
C ARG A 262 17.99 8.24 10.32
N TYR A 263 17.54 8.12 9.06
CA TYR A 263 16.85 9.19 8.33
C TYR A 263 15.57 9.62 9.05
N PHE A 264 14.66 8.67 9.34
CA PHE A 264 13.38 8.97 9.98
C PHE A 264 13.51 9.37 11.47
N GLU A 265 14.60 8.99 12.12
CA GLU A 265 14.88 9.35 13.50
C GLU A 265 15.49 10.77 13.65
N LYS A 266 15.96 11.37 12.55
CA LYS A 266 16.54 12.71 12.58
C LYS A 266 15.57 13.75 13.10
N THR A 267 16.09 14.64 13.96
CA THR A 267 15.32 15.75 14.52
C THR A 267 14.81 16.66 13.41
N GLU A 268 15.65 16.93 12.41
CA GLU A 268 15.31 17.75 11.25
C GLU A 268 14.09 17.20 10.49
N TYR A 269 14.03 15.86 10.26
CA TYR A 269 12.88 15.22 9.63
C TYR A 269 11.59 15.47 10.44
N LYS A 270 11.66 15.23 11.76
CA LYS A 270 10.51 15.38 12.67
C LYS A 270 10.07 16.85 12.79
N GLU A 271 11.01 17.79 12.77
CA GLU A 271 10.74 19.23 12.81
C GLU A 271 10.08 19.70 11.51
N MET A 272 10.59 19.28 10.36
CA MET A 272 9.99 19.59 9.05
C MET A 272 8.56 19.04 8.94
N ALA A 273 8.34 17.78 9.32
CA ALA A 273 7.00 17.18 9.32
C ALA A 273 6.05 17.93 10.27
N ARG A 274 6.51 18.29 11.47
CA ARG A 274 5.73 19.07 12.43
C ARG A 274 5.43 20.48 11.93
N ALA A 275 6.39 21.13 11.28
CA ALA A 275 6.19 22.46 10.69
C ALA A 275 5.15 22.41 9.56
N ALA A 276 5.24 21.42 8.66
CA ALA A 276 4.27 21.20 7.61
C ALA A 276 2.87 20.92 8.19
N MET A 277 2.77 20.03 9.19
CA MET A 277 1.50 19.74 9.89
C MET A 277 0.87 21.01 10.48
N LYS A 278 1.67 21.89 11.09
CA LYS A 278 1.18 23.14 11.71
C LYS A 278 0.77 24.18 10.67
N GLY A 279 1.45 24.23 9.52
CA GLY A 279 1.17 25.17 8.45
C GLY A 279 -0.03 24.78 7.57
N LEU A 280 -0.54 23.55 7.69
CA LEU A 280 -1.66 23.03 6.93
C LEU A 280 -2.90 22.90 7.82
N SER A 281 -4.05 23.25 7.26
CA SER A 281 -5.35 22.99 7.88
C SER A 281 -6.37 22.66 6.79
N PHE A 282 -7.17 21.64 7.03
CA PHE A 282 -8.12 21.11 6.07
C PHE A 282 -9.53 21.12 6.62
N THR A 283 -10.48 21.30 5.72
CA THR A 283 -11.90 21.10 5.97
C THR A 283 -12.51 20.29 4.84
N MET A 284 -13.73 19.83 5.02
CA MET A 284 -14.42 18.99 4.06
C MET A 284 -15.72 19.68 3.62
N ASP A 285 -15.96 19.72 2.30
CA ASP A 285 -17.24 20.13 1.72
C ASP A 285 -18.25 18.98 1.87
N TRP A 286 -18.79 18.86 3.10
CA TRP A 286 -19.75 17.81 3.45
C TRP A 286 -21.06 17.92 2.69
N ASP A 287 -21.46 19.11 2.23
CA ASP A 287 -22.66 19.28 1.42
C ASP A 287 -22.48 18.72 0.03
N LYS A 288 -21.32 18.97 -0.59
CA LYS A 288 -20.95 18.33 -1.86
C LYS A 288 -20.89 16.81 -1.68
N TYR A 289 -20.23 16.32 -0.63
CA TYR A 289 -20.10 14.90 -0.37
C TYR A 289 -21.45 14.20 -0.24
N ARG A 290 -22.38 14.77 0.56
CA ARG A 290 -23.74 14.22 0.72
C ARG A 290 -24.50 14.16 -0.59
N ARG A 291 -24.48 15.25 -1.37
CA ARG A 291 -25.14 15.27 -2.69
C ARG A 291 -24.63 14.19 -3.64
N LEU A 292 -23.30 13.99 -3.71
CA LEU A 292 -22.70 12.97 -4.58
C LEU A 292 -23.07 11.55 -4.11
N LYS A 293 -23.05 11.31 -2.82
CA LYS A 293 -23.45 10.04 -2.22
C LYS A 293 -24.92 9.71 -2.50
N ASP A 294 -25.83 10.70 -2.35
CA ASP A 294 -27.25 10.53 -2.61
C ASP A 294 -27.55 10.30 -4.11
N GLN A 295 -26.71 10.79 -5.00
CA GLN A 295 -26.77 10.55 -6.45
C GLN A 295 -26.23 9.16 -6.84
N GLY A 296 -25.76 8.37 -5.89
CA GLY A 296 -25.22 7.04 -6.16
C GLY A 296 -23.86 7.08 -6.87
N VAL A 297 -23.13 8.20 -6.79
CA VAL A 297 -21.76 8.26 -7.30
C VAL A 297 -20.92 7.26 -6.50
N THR A 298 -20.36 6.28 -7.21
CA THR A 298 -19.48 5.27 -6.63
C THR A 298 -18.02 5.65 -6.84
N ASP A 299 -17.17 5.19 -5.92
CA ASP A 299 -15.71 5.37 -5.96
C ASP A 299 -15.04 4.42 -6.98
N GLU A 300 -15.79 3.89 -7.93
CA GLU A 300 -15.26 3.12 -9.04
C GLU A 300 -14.61 4.07 -10.05
N VAL A 301 -13.29 4.17 -9.98
CA VAL A 301 -12.44 4.84 -10.97
C VAL A 301 -11.88 3.82 -11.96
#